data_c17a19b501eea3e2a6abf5f17e945df5
#
_entry.id   c17a19b501eea3e2a6abf5f17e945df5
#
_cell.length_a   1.000
_cell.length_b   1.000
_cell.length_c   1.000
_cell.angle_alpha   90.00
_cell.angle_beta   90.00
_cell.angle_gamma   90.00
#
_symmetry.space_group_name_H-M   'P 1'
#
loop_
_entity.id
_entity.type
_entity.pdbx_description
1 polymer ?
#
loop_
_entity_poly.entity_id
_entity_poly.type
_entity_poly.pdbx_seq_one_letter_code
_entity_poly.pdbx_strand_id
1 'polypeptide(L)'
;MVESTYAHTTLDHMYYIALYSAIGFYIDDYGGKYLDAIRQFVARLTRGEKQLIPALDTYVDLLRSAHQLWSEVAADEIIAATLDDVTAMYIERTTQELEIKPYGSLFPDYLRARTGFCRPYVHFIFMKSWRTATDSYLQMMP
;
A
#
# COMPACT_ATOMS: atom_id res chain seq x y z
N MET A 1 2.49 -16.20 8.37
CA MET A 1 3.45 -15.17 7.87
C MET A 1 3.50 -13.95 8.80
N VAL A 2 2.38 -13.26 9.07
CA VAL A 2 2.39 -12.08 9.98
C VAL A 2 2.90 -12.42 11.37
N GLU A 3 2.44 -13.50 11.98
CA GLU A 3 2.85 -13.92 13.33
C GLU A 3 4.35 -14.19 13.47
N SER A 4 5.01 -14.68 12.44
CA SER A 4 6.44 -14.97 12.48
C SER A 4 7.32 -13.74 12.23
N THR A 5 6.88 -12.86 11.35
CA THR A 5 7.66 -11.67 10.94
C THR A 5 7.45 -10.50 11.90
N TYR A 6 6.24 -10.35 12.44
CA TYR A 6 5.83 -9.22 13.28
C TYR A 6 5.50 -9.62 14.71
N ALA A 7 6.05 -10.75 15.20
CA ALA A 7 5.80 -11.29 16.54
C ALA A 7 6.15 -10.31 17.68
N HIS A 8 6.97 -9.30 17.41
CA HIS A 8 7.36 -8.25 18.35
C HIS A 8 6.33 -7.12 18.47
N THR A 9 5.30 -7.09 17.60
CA THR A 9 4.27 -6.07 17.60
C THR A 9 3.05 -6.48 18.41
N THR A 10 2.14 -5.54 18.70
CA THR A 10 0.89 -5.84 19.39
C THR A 10 -0.11 -6.55 18.49
N LEU A 11 -1.16 -7.14 19.08
CA LEU A 11 -2.26 -7.77 18.34
C LEU A 11 -2.92 -6.81 17.34
N ASP A 12 -3.08 -5.53 17.71
CA ASP A 12 -3.70 -4.53 16.83
C ASP A 12 -2.84 -4.28 15.59
N HIS A 13 -1.50 -4.21 15.76
CA HIS A 13 -0.58 -4.11 14.62
C HIS A 13 -0.64 -5.36 13.75
N MET A 14 -0.60 -6.55 14.35
CA MET A 14 -0.70 -7.81 13.61
C MET A 14 -2.01 -7.92 12.82
N TYR A 15 -3.12 -7.52 13.43
CA TYR A 15 -4.43 -7.48 12.76
C TYR A 15 -4.42 -6.52 11.57
N TYR A 16 -3.91 -5.30 11.78
CA TYR A 16 -3.77 -4.31 10.70
C TYR A 16 -2.94 -4.87 9.54
N ILE A 17 -1.76 -5.41 9.83
CA ILE A 17 -0.83 -5.94 8.81
C ILE A 17 -1.46 -7.13 8.06
N ALA A 18 -2.14 -8.03 8.79
CA ALA A 18 -2.82 -9.16 8.18
C ALA A 18 -3.93 -8.73 7.23
N LEU A 19 -4.77 -7.78 7.65
CA LEU A 19 -5.86 -7.25 6.84
C LEU A 19 -5.33 -6.44 5.64
N TYR A 20 -4.31 -5.62 5.87
CA TYR A 20 -3.60 -4.88 4.81
C TYR A 20 -3.09 -5.83 3.72
N SER A 21 -2.39 -6.88 4.14
CA SER A 21 -1.86 -7.90 3.23
C SER A 21 -2.97 -8.64 2.49
N ALA A 22 -4.04 -9.02 3.18
CA ALA A 22 -5.16 -9.74 2.57
C ALA A 22 -5.84 -8.90 1.48
N ILE A 23 -6.04 -7.60 1.73
CA ILE A 23 -6.63 -6.69 0.74
C ILE A 23 -5.66 -6.48 -0.42
N GLY A 24 -4.36 -6.30 -0.15
CA GLY A 24 -3.33 -6.18 -1.18
C GLY A 24 -3.32 -7.38 -2.11
N PHE A 25 -3.28 -8.60 -1.59
CA PHE A 25 -3.37 -9.83 -2.39
C PHE A 25 -4.70 -9.94 -3.14
N TYR A 26 -5.82 -9.55 -2.51
CA TYR A 26 -7.10 -9.54 -3.19
C TYR A 26 -7.10 -8.61 -4.42
N ILE A 27 -6.52 -7.42 -4.30
CA ILE A 27 -6.39 -6.48 -5.42
C ILE A 27 -5.44 -7.07 -6.48
N ASP A 28 -4.36 -7.70 -6.06
CA ASP A 28 -3.40 -8.33 -6.97
C ASP A 28 -4.04 -9.50 -7.75
N ASP A 29 -4.75 -10.38 -7.09
CA ASP A 29 -5.36 -11.55 -7.73
C ASP A 29 -6.59 -11.20 -8.59
N TYR A 30 -7.44 -10.30 -8.10
CA TYR A 30 -8.75 -10.03 -8.67
C TYR A 30 -8.92 -8.65 -9.29
N GLY A 31 -7.93 -7.78 -9.19
CA GLY A 31 -7.99 -6.40 -9.67
C GLY A 31 -8.33 -6.28 -11.15
N GLY A 32 -7.99 -7.28 -11.97
CA GLY A 32 -8.39 -7.33 -13.38
C GLY A 32 -9.91 -7.30 -13.59
N LYS A 33 -10.68 -7.84 -12.63
CA LYS A 33 -12.15 -7.82 -12.67
C LYS A 33 -12.75 -6.49 -12.23
N TYR A 34 -11.97 -5.67 -11.51
CA TYR A 34 -12.40 -4.45 -10.85
C TYR A 34 -11.59 -3.24 -11.28
N LEU A 35 -11.12 -3.21 -12.54
CA LEU A 35 -10.25 -2.14 -13.06
C LEU A 35 -10.81 -0.74 -12.83
N ASP A 36 -12.12 -0.55 -13.00
CA ASP A 36 -12.76 0.76 -12.78
C ASP A 36 -12.72 1.16 -11.30
N ALA A 37 -12.88 0.21 -10.38
CA ALA A 37 -12.78 0.46 -8.95
C ALA A 37 -11.34 0.86 -8.55
N ILE A 38 -10.33 0.16 -9.08
CA ILE A 38 -8.92 0.48 -8.84
C ILE A 38 -8.58 1.86 -9.41
N ARG A 39 -9.02 2.14 -10.64
CA ARG A 39 -8.80 3.45 -11.29
C ARG A 39 -9.37 4.62 -10.48
N GLN A 40 -10.53 4.43 -9.87
CA GLN A 40 -11.21 5.48 -9.12
C GLN A 40 -10.80 5.53 -7.64
N PHE A 41 -10.01 4.59 -7.13
CA PHE A 41 -9.71 4.44 -5.71
C PHE A 41 -9.20 5.75 -5.08
N VAL A 42 -8.12 6.31 -5.62
CA VAL A 42 -7.51 7.53 -5.08
C VAL A 42 -8.46 8.73 -5.19
N ALA A 43 -9.13 8.90 -6.33
CA ALA A 43 -10.05 10.01 -6.55
C ALA A 43 -11.23 9.96 -5.56
N ARG A 44 -11.80 8.78 -5.32
CA ARG A 44 -12.92 8.61 -4.38
C ARG A 44 -12.46 8.80 -2.94
N LEU A 45 -11.27 8.28 -2.58
CA LEU A 45 -10.70 8.48 -1.25
C LEU A 45 -10.49 9.97 -0.95
N THR A 46 -9.90 10.72 -1.88
CA THR A 46 -9.61 12.16 -1.70
C THR A 46 -10.87 13.03 -1.63
N ARG A 47 -11.96 12.59 -2.25
CA ARG A 47 -13.27 13.26 -2.18
C ARG A 47 -14.12 12.79 -0.99
N GLY A 48 -13.67 11.80 -0.22
CA GLY A 48 -14.45 11.21 0.86
C GLY A 48 -15.64 10.39 0.39
N GLU A 49 -15.63 9.92 -0.85
CA GLU A 49 -16.67 9.10 -1.45
C GLU A 49 -16.51 7.63 -1.06
N LYS A 50 -17.65 6.92 -0.99
CA LYS A 50 -17.66 5.46 -0.82
C LYS A 50 -16.99 4.78 -2.02
N GLN A 51 -16.18 3.76 -1.77
CA GLN A 51 -15.52 3.00 -2.83
C GLN A 51 -16.49 2.13 -3.64
N LEU A 52 -16.08 1.70 -4.84
CA LEU A 52 -16.96 0.91 -5.72
C LEU A 52 -17.09 -0.56 -5.32
N ILE A 53 -16.18 -1.06 -4.48
CA ILE A 53 -16.24 -2.42 -3.94
C ILE A 53 -15.92 -2.42 -2.44
N PRO A 54 -16.54 -3.32 -1.65
CA PRO A 54 -16.38 -3.35 -0.20
C PRO A 54 -14.93 -3.51 0.27
N ALA A 55 -14.11 -4.29 -0.44
CA ALA A 55 -12.70 -4.48 -0.09
C ALA A 55 -11.93 -3.15 -0.09
N LEU A 56 -12.20 -2.26 -1.04
CA LEU A 56 -11.56 -0.95 -1.09
C LEU A 56 -12.12 0.02 -0.04
N ASP A 57 -13.41 -0.09 0.36
CA ASP A 57 -13.93 0.66 1.51
C ASP A 57 -13.19 0.24 2.79
N THR A 58 -13.05 -1.08 3.02
CA THR A 58 -12.29 -1.61 4.15
C THR A 58 -10.83 -1.14 4.12
N TYR A 59 -10.23 -1.06 2.94
CA TYR A 59 -8.86 -0.56 2.78
C TYR A 59 -8.73 0.91 3.17
N VAL A 60 -9.69 1.75 2.77
CA VAL A 60 -9.75 3.16 3.17
C VAL A 60 -9.85 3.31 4.69
N ASP A 61 -10.73 2.54 5.35
CA ASP A 61 -10.88 2.59 6.79
C ASP A 61 -9.60 2.12 7.52
N LEU A 62 -8.95 1.10 6.99
CA LEU A 62 -7.67 0.63 7.49
C LEU A 62 -6.59 1.73 7.37
N LEU A 63 -6.45 2.36 6.22
CA LEU A 63 -5.49 3.45 6.01
C LEU A 63 -5.73 4.62 6.98
N ARG A 64 -6.98 5.01 7.22
CA ARG A 64 -7.34 6.04 8.19
C ARG A 64 -6.93 5.70 9.62
N SER A 65 -6.85 4.43 9.96
CA SER A 65 -6.45 3.98 11.30
C SER A 65 -4.92 3.90 11.49
N ALA A 66 -4.12 4.07 10.44
CA ALA A 66 -2.66 3.93 10.50
C ALA A 66 -2.01 4.85 11.54
N HIS A 67 -2.47 6.09 11.67
CA HIS A 67 -1.96 7.06 12.65
C HIS A 67 -2.18 6.67 14.12
N GLN A 68 -3.04 5.69 14.38
CA GLN A 68 -3.23 5.16 15.73
C GLN A 68 -2.06 4.25 16.14
N LEU A 69 -1.47 3.55 15.18
CA LEU A 69 -0.50 2.49 15.39
C LEU A 69 0.94 2.90 15.11
N TRP A 70 1.14 3.77 14.13
CA TRP A 70 2.47 4.25 13.71
C TRP A 70 2.64 5.75 13.98
N SER A 71 3.90 6.22 13.94
CA SER A 71 4.18 7.67 14.01
C SER A 71 3.54 8.40 12.82
N GLU A 72 3.35 9.71 12.93
CA GLU A 72 2.73 10.51 11.87
C GLU A 72 3.43 10.28 10.52
N VAL A 73 4.75 10.41 10.49
CA VAL A 73 5.53 10.22 9.26
C VAL A 73 5.39 8.80 8.72
N ALA A 74 5.48 7.77 9.58
CA ALA A 74 5.35 6.39 9.14
C ALA A 74 3.93 6.08 8.62
N ALA A 75 2.89 6.60 9.27
CA ALA A 75 1.52 6.45 8.82
C ALA A 75 1.27 7.16 7.48
N ASP A 76 1.81 8.38 7.31
CA ASP A 76 1.74 9.12 6.05
C ASP A 76 2.44 8.36 4.92
N GLU A 77 3.62 7.80 5.18
CA GLU A 77 4.34 6.97 4.21
C GLU A 77 3.59 5.68 3.85
N ILE A 78 2.98 5.00 4.83
CA ILE A 78 2.11 3.84 4.58
C ILE A 78 0.95 4.22 3.66
N ILE A 79 0.28 5.34 3.94
CA ILE A 79 -0.84 5.82 3.15
C ILE A 79 -0.38 6.20 1.73
N ALA A 80 0.66 7.04 1.62
CA ALA A 80 1.18 7.51 0.34
C ALA A 80 1.63 6.35 -0.55
N ALA A 81 2.41 5.41 0.02
CA ALA A 81 2.85 4.23 -0.69
C ALA A 81 1.68 3.38 -1.18
N THR A 82 0.65 3.18 -0.34
CA THR A 82 -0.53 2.40 -0.74
C THR A 82 -1.30 3.03 -1.90
N LEU A 83 -1.46 4.36 -1.90
CA LEU A 83 -2.10 5.07 -3.02
C LEU A 83 -1.29 4.94 -4.31
N ASP A 84 0.02 5.01 -4.17
CA ASP A 84 0.96 4.82 -5.28
C ASP A 84 0.91 3.39 -5.83
N ASP A 85 0.93 2.38 -4.95
CA ASP A 85 0.83 0.97 -5.31
C ASP A 85 -0.45 0.64 -6.07
N VAL A 86 -1.62 1.06 -5.56
CA VAL A 86 -2.91 0.81 -6.23
C VAL A 86 -2.97 1.48 -7.60
N THR A 87 -2.42 2.70 -7.71
CA THR A 87 -2.32 3.40 -8.99
C THR A 87 -1.41 2.66 -9.97
N ALA A 88 -0.26 2.20 -9.49
CA ALA A 88 0.70 1.46 -10.32
C ALA A 88 0.14 0.11 -10.78
N MET A 89 -0.61 -0.59 -9.93
CA MET A 89 -1.31 -1.83 -10.32
C MET A 89 -2.32 -1.61 -11.45
N TYR A 90 -3.03 -0.47 -11.43
CA TYR A 90 -3.90 -0.11 -12.55
C TYR A 90 -3.09 0.11 -13.84
N ILE A 91 -2.00 0.87 -13.77
CA ILE A 91 -1.12 1.13 -14.91
C ILE A 91 -0.56 -0.18 -15.45
N GLU A 92 -0.02 -1.04 -14.59
CA GLU A 92 0.55 -2.33 -14.97
C GLU A 92 -0.46 -3.18 -15.74
N ARG A 93 -1.69 -3.31 -15.22
CA ARG A 93 -2.75 -4.12 -15.86
C ARG A 93 -3.23 -3.56 -17.20
N THR A 94 -3.21 -2.25 -17.36
CA THR A 94 -3.66 -1.59 -18.59
C THR A 94 -2.55 -1.43 -19.64
N THR A 95 -1.31 -1.72 -19.26
CA THR A 95 -0.13 -1.57 -20.15
C THR A 95 0.59 -2.88 -20.45
N GLN A 96 0.04 -4.03 -20.04
CA GLN A 96 0.68 -5.34 -20.25
C GLN A 96 1.01 -5.66 -21.71
N GLU A 97 0.18 -5.18 -22.64
CA GLU A 97 0.35 -5.43 -24.08
C GLU A 97 1.11 -4.28 -24.79
N LEU A 98 1.59 -3.27 -24.06
CA LEU A 98 2.31 -2.17 -24.68
C LEU A 98 3.69 -2.63 -25.15
N GLU A 99 4.00 -2.33 -26.41
CA GLU A 99 5.36 -2.47 -26.93
C GLU A 99 6.26 -1.44 -26.25
N ILE A 100 7.27 -1.92 -25.53
CA ILE A 100 8.24 -1.04 -24.85
C ILE A 100 9.19 -0.47 -25.93
N LYS A 101 9.11 0.83 -26.12
CA LYS A 101 10.03 1.55 -27.03
C LYS A 101 11.39 1.75 -26.35
N PRO A 102 12.47 1.96 -27.14
CA PRO A 102 13.83 2.15 -26.58
C PRO A 102 13.93 3.26 -25.53
N TYR A 103 13.16 4.35 -25.71
CA TYR A 103 13.10 5.45 -24.73
C TYR A 103 12.27 5.12 -23.47
N GLY A 104 11.52 4.02 -23.48
CA GLY A 104 10.73 3.50 -22.36
C GLY A 104 11.40 2.32 -21.65
N SER A 105 12.68 2.06 -21.88
CA SER A 105 13.39 0.88 -21.35
C SER A 105 13.36 0.76 -19.82
N LEU A 106 13.21 1.85 -19.09
CA LEU A 106 13.10 1.88 -17.63
C LEU A 106 11.65 1.74 -17.11
N PHE A 107 10.67 1.64 -18.01
CA PHE A 107 9.27 1.53 -17.60
C PHE A 107 8.95 0.28 -16.77
N PRO A 108 9.49 -0.91 -17.06
CA PRO A 108 9.30 -2.08 -16.19
C PRO A 108 9.87 -1.87 -14.80
N ASP A 109 11.04 -1.26 -14.66
CA ASP A 109 11.66 -0.97 -13.37
C ASP A 109 10.84 0.05 -12.58
N TYR A 110 10.33 1.08 -13.26
CA TYR A 110 9.41 2.05 -12.68
C TYR A 110 8.15 1.40 -12.11
N LEU A 111 7.51 0.49 -12.85
CA LEU A 111 6.34 -0.24 -12.37
C LEU A 111 6.70 -1.15 -11.19
N ARG A 112 7.78 -1.93 -11.32
CA ARG A 112 8.21 -2.86 -10.27
C ARG A 112 8.53 -2.16 -8.96
N ALA A 113 9.12 -0.98 -9.00
CA ALA A 113 9.40 -0.18 -7.81
C ALA A 113 8.13 0.28 -7.08
N ARG A 114 6.99 0.32 -7.78
CA ARG A 114 5.71 0.83 -7.27
C ARG A 114 4.69 -0.24 -6.93
N THR A 115 4.72 -1.42 -7.57
CA THR A 115 3.68 -2.46 -7.44
C THR A 115 3.97 -3.53 -6.38
N GLY A 116 5.03 -3.38 -5.60
CA GLY A 116 5.45 -4.45 -4.68
C GLY A 116 4.96 -4.33 -3.24
N PHE A 117 4.22 -3.29 -2.86
CA PHE A 117 3.84 -2.98 -1.47
C PHE A 117 5.01 -2.97 -0.47
N CYS A 118 6.26 -2.92 -0.97
CA CYS A 118 7.44 -3.09 -0.13
C CYS A 118 7.60 -1.98 0.90
N ARG A 119 7.33 -0.73 0.52
CA ARG A 119 7.49 0.43 1.40
C ARG A 119 6.66 0.36 2.67
N PRO A 120 5.35 0.07 2.64
CA PRO A 120 4.55 -0.08 3.86
C PRO A 120 5.09 -1.14 4.81
N TYR A 121 5.56 -2.27 4.28
CA TYR A 121 6.06 -3.37 5.11
C TYR A 121 7.31 -3.04 5.92
N VAL A 122 8.13 -2.12 5.47
CA VAL A 122 9.27 -1.64 6.27
C VAL A 122 8.77 -0.80 7.46
N HIS A 123 7.79 0.07 7.26
CA HIS A 123 7.21 0.87 8.35
C HIS A 123 6.48 0.01 9.38
N PHE A 124 5.87 -1.09 8.98
CA PHE A 124 5.14 -1.98 9.88
C PHE A 124 6.02 -2.57 10.99
N ILE A 125 7.33 -2.64 10.80
CA ILE A 125 8.28 -3.14 11.80
C ILE A 125 8.37 -2.20 13.02
N PHE A 126 8.14 -0.90 12.84
CA PHE A 126 8.45 0.13 13.84
C PHE A 126 7.18 0.73 14.43
N MET A 127 6.72 0.21 15.57
CA MET A 127 5.54 0.70 16.29
C MET A 127 5.75 2.14 16.79
N LYS A 128 4.66 2.92 16.85
CA LYS A 128 4.62 4.28 17.38
C LYS A 128 5.24 4.41 18.78
N SER A 129 5.03 3.41 19.63
CA SER A 129 5.57 3.39 21.00
C SER A 129 7.09 3.27 21.07
N TRP A 130 7.74 2.86 19.97
CA TRP A 130 9.18 2.63 19.92
C TRP A 130 9.94 3.72 19.19
N ARG A 131 9.26 4.46 18.30
CA ARG A 131 9.91 5.35 17.34
C ARG A 131 9.22 6.70 17.25
N THR A 132 10.03 7.70 16.98
CA THR A 132 9.57 9.07 16.72
C THR A 132 9.56 9.36 15.22
N ALA A 133 8.91 10.47 14.84
CA ALA A 133 8.87 10.90 13.44
C ALA A 133 10.26 11.22 12.84
N THR A 134 11.26 11.47 13.68
CA THR A 134 12.63 11.80 13.27
C THR A 134 13.61 10.64 13.47
N ASP A 135 13.12 9.42 13.64
CA ASP A 135 13.95 8.26 13.89
C ASP A 135 14.85 7.94 12.68
N SER A 136 16.09 7.57 12.99
CA SER A 136 17.11 7.26 11.97
C SER A 136 16.77 6.07 11.06
N TYR A 137 15.82 5.19 11.45
CA TYR A 137 15.41 4.08 10.60
C TYR A 137 14.84 4.57 9.25
N LEU A 138 14.29 5.79 9.20
CA LEU A 138 13.80 6.40 7.96
C LEU A 138 14.89 6.51 6.88
N GLN A 139 16.16 6.55 7.28
CA GLN A 139 17.30 6.57 6.34
C GLN A 139 17.55 5.21 5.66
N MET A 140 16.91 4.14 6.14
CA MET A 140 17.02 2.78 5.57
C MET A 140 15.90 2.47 4.59
N MET A 141 15.02 3.45 4.32
CA MET A 141 13.92 3.27 3.37
C MET A 141 14.46 3.16 1.95
N PRO A 142 13.92 2.25 1.13
CA PRO A 142 14.34 2.04 -0.24
C PRO A 142 14.01 3.21 -1.16
#